data_49e3a40817aba8e294df6e4b71d68c34
#
_entry.id   49e3a40817aba8e294df6e4b71d68c34
#
_cell.length_a   1.000
_cell.length_b   1.000
_cell.length_c   1.000
_cell.angle_alpha   90.00
_cell.angle_beta   90.00
_cell.angle_gamma   90.00
#
_symmetry.space_group_name_H-M   'P 1'
#
loop_
_entity.id
_entity.type
_entity.pdbx_description
1 polymer ?
#
loop_
_entity_poly.entity_id
_entity_poly.type
_entity_poly.pdbx_seq_one_letter_code
_entity_poly.pdbx_strand_id
1 'polypeptide(L)'
;MKRGLDFYAPWCAPCKAIEPHLMTTAQSVGIKVEKLNVEEKRHMFDKYGVRTVPTLILMDGESETARLSGKMNLESIKSFLGG
;
A
#
# COMPACT_ATOMS: atom_id res chain seq x y z
N MET A 1 -10.17 2.92 -13.01
CA MET A 1 -10.35 1.86 -12.02
C MET A 1 -9.25 1.95 -10.97
N LYS A 2 -9.62 2.03 -9.71
CA LYS A 2 -8.65 2.23 -8.63
C LYS A 2 -8.11 0.92 -8.11
N ARG A 3 -6.83 0.90 -7.78
CA ARG A 3 -6.17 -0.23 -7.12
C ARG A 3 -5.12 0.29 -6.16
N GLY A 4 -4.80 -0.51 -5.17
CA GLY A 4 -3.78 -0.17 -4.20
C GLY A 4 -2.53 -0.99 -4.42
N LEU A 5 -1.37 -0.40 -4.15
CA LEU A 5 -0.09 -1.09 -4.14
C LEU A 5 0.44 -1.06 -2.71
N ASP A 6 0.76 -2.23 -2.18
CA ASP A 6 1.27 -2.39 -0.81
C ASP A 6 2.73 -2.81 -0.89
N PHE A 7 3.63 -1.85 -0.72
CA PHE A 7 5.07 -2.09 -0.74
C PHE A 7 5.52 -2.51 0.65
N TYR A 8 5.98 -3.73 0.79
CA TYR A 8 6.31 -4.30 2.10
C TYR A 8 7.57 -5.16 2.04
N ALA A 9 8.02 -5.58 3.22
CA ALA A 9 9.09 -6.56 3.36
C ALA A 9 8.65 -7.64 4.36
N PRO A 10 9.09 -8.90 4.17
CA PRO A 10 8.69 -9.98 5.08
C PRO A 10 9.15 -9.77 6.52
N TRP A 11 10.27 -9.04 6.71
CA TRP A 11 10.84 -8.77 8.03
C TRP A 11 10.28 -7.49 8.67
N CYS A 12 9.36 -6.84 8.02
CA CYS A 12 8.84 -5.54 8.46
C CYS A 12 7.64 -5.72 9.40
N ALA A 13 7.84 -5.54 10.69
CA ALA A 13 6.77 -5.67 11.68
C ALA A 13 5.63 -4.65 11.46
N PRO A 14 5.91 -3.36 11.20
CA PRO A 14 4.82 -2.42 10.90
C PRO A 14 4.00 -2.81 9.69
N CYS A 15 4.63 -3.41 8.67
CA CYS A 15 3.91 -3.86 7.48
C CYS A 15 2.89 -4.95 7.84
N LYS A 16 3.31 -5.88 8.70
CA LYS A 16 2.44 -6.97 9.14
C LYS A 16 1.29 -6.44 10.00
N ALA A 17 1.57 -5.45 10.82
CA ALA A 17 0.56 -4.86 11.70
C ALA A 17 -0.57 -4.19 10.94
N ILE A 18 -0.26 -3.53 9.82
CA ILE A 18 -1.28 -2.81 9.06
C ILE A 18 -2.00 -3.69 8.04
N GLU A 19 -1.46 -4.85 7.70
CA GLU A 19 -2.01 -5.69 6.64
C GLU A 19 -3.49 -6.03 6.85
N PRO A 20 -3.93 -6.52 8.03
CA PRO A 20 -5.35 -6.82 8.22
C PRO A 20 -6.25 -5.59 8.03
N HIS A 21 -5.80 -4.43 8.52
CA HIS A 21 -6.56 -3.18 8.38
C HIS A 21 -6.66 -2.77 6.91
N LEU A 22 -5.56 -2.91 6.18
CA LEU A 22 -5.50 -2.58 4.77
C LEU A 22 -6.44 -3.47 3.96
N MET A 23 -6.37 -4.78 4.18
CA MET A 23 -7.18 -5.74 3.43
C MET A 23 -8.67 -5.59 3.71
N THR A 24 -9.04 -5.42 4.98
CA THR A 24 -10.43 -5.22 5.37
C THR A 24 -11.00 -3.93 4.77
N THR A 25 -10.24 -2.85 4.86
CA THR A 25 -10.67 -1.56 4.33
C THR A 25 -10.79 -1.59 2.82
N ALA A 26 -9.81 -2.18 2.14
CA ALA A 26 -9.83 -2.29 0.68
C ALA A 26 -11.05 -3.09 0.20
N GLN A 27 -11.35 -4.18 0.89
CA GLN A 27 -12.50 -4.99 0.57
C GLN A 27 -13.80 -4.21 0.76
N SER A 28 -13.88 -3.42 1.83
CA SER A 28 -15.06 -2.62 2.16
C SER A 28 -15.34 -1.56 1.08
N VAL A 29 -14.30 -0.95 0.51
CA VAL A 29 -14.46 0.10 -0.50
C VAL A 29 -14.33 -0.42 -1.94
N GLY A 30 -14.12 -1.73 -2.12
CA GLY A 30 -14.07 -2.34 -3.44
C GLY A 30 -12.80 -2.06 -4.22
N ILE A 31 -11.68 -1.88 -3.53
CA ILE A 31 -10.38 -1.64 -4.15
C ILE A 31 -9.53 -2.90 -4.03
N LYS A 32 -8.93 -3.34 -5.13
CA LYS A 32 -7.98 -4.45 -5.11
C LYS A 32 -6.61 -3.95 -4.67
N VAL A 33 -5.93 -4.74 -3.84
CA VAL A 33 -4.59 -4.41 -3.37
C VAL A 33 -3.61 -5.47 -3.88
N GLU A 34 -2.55 -4.98 -4.52
CA GLU A 34 -1.46 -5.83 -4.96
C GLU A 34 -0.32 -5.69 -3.96
N LYS A 35 0.16 -6.82 -3.44
CA LYS A 35 1.24 -6.84 -2.46
C LYS A 35 2.57 -6.98 -3.18
N LEU A 36 3.51 -6.07 -2.90
CA LEU A 36 4.80 -6.01 -3.56
C LEU A 36 5.91 -6.17 -2.52
N ASN A 37 6.49 -7.38 -2.50
CA ASN A 37 7.58 -7.75 -1.59
C ASN A 37 8.89 -7.19 -2.13
N VAL A 38 9.63 -6.42 -1.31
CA VAL A 38 10.88 -5.79 -1.73
C VAL A 38 11.90 -6.82 -2.23
N GLU A 39 11.89 -8.01 -1.66
CA GLU A 39 12.86 -9.06 -2.03
C GLU A 39 12.55 -9.69 -3.39
N GLU A 40 11.31 -9.59 -3.85
CA GLU A 40 10.88 -10.17 -5.13
C GLU A 40 10.59 -9.13 -6.19
N LYS A 41 10.22 -7.92 -5.77
CA LYS A 41 9.72 -6.87 -6.67
C LYS A 41 10.55 -5.60 -6.56
N ARG A 42 11.86 -5.73 -6.40
CA ARG A 42 12.75 -4.57 -6.27
C ARG A 42 12.56 -3.58 -7.42
N HIS A 43 12.37 -4.07 -8.63
CA HIS A 43 12.16 -3.22 -9.80
C HIS A 43 10.93 -2.32 -9.68
N MET A 44 9.89 -2.78 -8.97
CA MET A 44 8.69 -1.97 -8.73
C MET A 44 8.96 -0.88 -7.70
N PHE A 45 9.77 -1.19 -6.68
CA PHE A 45 10.21 -0.19 -5.71
C PHE A 45 10.96 0.93 -6.41
N ASP A 46 11.88 0.57 -7.31
CA ASP A 46 12.65 1.54 -8.07
C ASP A 46 11.76 2.36 -9.00
N LYS A 47 10.84 1.70 -9.69
CA LYS A 47 9.94 2.36 -10.63
C LYS A 47 9.10 3.45 -9.95
N TYR A 48 8.60 3.19 -8.75
CA TYR A 48 7.76 4.14 -8.01
C TYR A 48 8.55 4.98 -7.01
N GLY A 49 9.85 4.82 -6.95
CA GLY A 49 10.70 5.59 -6.03
C GLY A 49 10.43 5.29 -4.57
N VAL A 50 10.03 4.06 -4.24
CA VAL A 50 9.73 3.66 -2.87
C VAL A 50 11.01 3.28 -2.16
N ARG A 51 11.29 3.92 -1.02
CA ARG A 51 12.53 3.72 -0.26
C ARG A 51 12.32 3.18 1.14
N THR A 52 11.10 3.25 1.63
CA THR A 52 10.76 2.77 2.98
C THR A 52 9.57 1.86 2.93
N VAL A 53 9.45 0.98 3.91
CA VAL A 53 8.28 0.12 4.08
C VAL A 53 7.70 0.36 5.47
N PRO A 54 6.39 0.35 5.63
CA PRO A 54 5.40 0.19 4.57
C PRO A 54 5.19 1.46 3.74
N THR A 55 4.84 1.30 2.48
CA THR A 55 4.37 2.40 1.62
C THR A 55 3.15 1.90 0.86
N LEU A 56 2.10 2.69 0.87
CA LEU A 56 0.88 2.41 0.12
C LEU A 56 0.73 3.44 -0.99
N ILE A 57 0.43 2.97 -2.20
CA ILE A 57 0.17 3.85 -3.33
C ILE A 57 -1.20 3.53 -3.89
N LEU A 58 -1.99 4.57 -4.10
CA LEU A 58 -3.30 4.44 -4.74
C LEU A 58 -3.14 4.83 -6.20
N MET A 59 -3.54 3.91 -7.09
CA MET A 59 -3.46 4.09 -8.53
C MET A 59 -4.86 4.21 -9.10
N ASP A 60 -5.00 5.03 -10.12
CA ASP A 60 -6.19 5.06 -10.95
C ASP A 60 -5.72 4.84 -12.38
N GLY A 61 -5.86 3.60 -12.87
CA GLY A 61 -5.25 3.21 -14.12
C GLY A 61 -3.73 3.28 -14.00
N GLU A 62 -3.10 4.04 -14.86
CA GLU A 62 -1.64 4.21 -14.86
C GLU A 62 -1.18 5.41 -14.01
N SER A 63 -2.11 6.13 -13.39
CA SER A 63 -1.79 7.35 -12.64
C SER A 63 -1.75 7.10 -11.15
N GLU A 64 -0.68 7.55 -10.49
CA GLU A 64 -0.60 7.56 -9.04
C GLU A 64 -1.41 8.74 -8.52
N THR A 65 -2.43 8.46 -7.69
CA THR A 65 -3.31 9.52 -7.18
C THR A 65 -3.02 9.89 -5.74
N ALA A 66 -2.46 8.98 -4.96
CA ALA A 66 -2.14 9.24 -3.56
C ALA A 66 -1.05 8.29 -3.08
N ARG A 67 -0.32 8.70 -2.05
CA ARG A 67 0.75 7.89 -1.46
C ARG A 67 0.78 8.10 0.05
N LEU A 68 0.94 7.02 0.80
CA LEU A 68 1.05 7.04 2.24
C LEU A 68 2.24 6.18 2.65
N SER A 69 3.18 6.73 3.42
CA SER A 69 4.36 5.99 3.84
C SER A 69 4.69 6.28 5.30
N GLY A 70 5.52 5.40 5.88
CA GLY A 70 5.93 5.53 7.26
C GLY A 70 4.88 5.01 8.22
N LYS A 71 4.78 5.64 9.40
CA LYS A 71 3.79 5.23 10.39
C LYS A 71 2.38 5.49 9.90
N MET A 72 1.54 4.48 9.99
CA MET A 72 0.15 4.60 9.60
C MET A 72 -0.70 3.71 10.53
N ASN A 73 -1.98 4.05 10.63
CA ASN A 73 -2.93 3.31 11.45
C ASN A 73 -4.22 3.11 10.67
N LEU A 74 -5.20 2.49 11.31
CA LEU A 74 -6.47 2.20 10.66
C LEU A 74 -7.14 3.47 10.11
N GLU A 75 -7.11 4.56 10.88
CA GLU A 75 -7.72 5.82 10.47
C GLU A 75 -7.05 6.40 9.21
N SER A 76 -5.72 6.42 9.17
CA SER A 76 -5.01 6.93 8.01
C SER A 76 -5.24 6.05 6.78
N ILE A 77 -5.33 4.74 6.96
CA ILE A 77 -5.60 3.81 5.87
C ILE A 77 -7.03 4.02 5.34
N LYS A 78 -8.00 4.19 6.23
CA LYS A 78 -9.39 4.45 5.82
C LYS A 78 -9.50 5.73 5.01
N SER A 79 -8.88 6.81 5.49
CA SER A 79 -8.87 8.09 4.77
C SER A 79 -8.20 7.95 3.42
N PHE A 80 -7.09 7.22 3.37
CA PHE A 80 -6.31 7.03 2.16
C PHE A 80 -7.12 6.28 1.09
N LEU A 81 -7.77 5.18 1.45
CA LEU A 81 -8.52 4.35 0.51
C LEU A 81 -9.91 4.91 0.20
N GLY A 82 -10.54 5.53 1.18
CA GLY A 82 -11.90 6.03 1.04
C GLY A 82 -11.99 7.47 0.55
N GLY A 83 -10.88 8.18 0.63
CA GLY A 83 -10.82 9.55 0.20
C GLY A 83 -10.36 9.66 -1.23
#